data_d44cf53b1f9adbcc74dd30e4ad92a0ac
#
_entry.id   d44cf53b1f9adbcc74dd30e4ad92a0ac
#
_cell.length_a   1.000
_cell.length_b   1.000
_cell.length_c   1.000
_cell.angle_alpha   90.00
_cell.angle_beta   90.00
_cell.angle_gamma   90.00
#
_symmetry.space_group_name_H-M   'P 1'
#
loop_
_entity.id
_entity.type
_entity.pdbx_description
1 polymer ?
#
loop_
_entity_poly.entity_id
_entity_poly.type
_entity_poly.pdbx_seq_one_letter_code
_entity_poly.pdbx_strand_id
1 'polypeptide(L)'
;MSRVGGRTMAFLIAAALVLAACTSNGSGADPGSTTPATTGARPASPAVVKIVEPKNGATEPATGAKLRISLTGAKLTSVTSQDISPTEGHLHVSVDDRLISMTSGLTQTLPDLTPGRHTIRVEFVAADHLPFDPRVVTEAFFEVR
;
A
#
# COMPACT_ATOMS: atom_id res chain seq x y z
N MET A 1 -52.24 -0.84 27.62
CA MET A 1 -53.22 -1.88 27.29
C MET A 1 -52.69 -2.74 26.20
N SER A 2 -52.63 -3.97 26.41
CA SER A 2 -52.49 -5.27 25.77
C SER A 2 -51.03 -5.66 25.53
N ARG A 3 -50.40 -6.49 26.33
CA ARG A 3 -50.44 -7.94 26.62
C ARG A 3 -50.55 -8.79 25.34
N VAL A 4 -49.61 -9.69 25.10
CA VAL A 4 -49.53 -11.14 25.31
C VAL A 4 -48.54 -11.66 24.27
N GLY A 5 -47.64 -12.53 24.44
CA GLY A 5 -47.37 -13.75 25.14
C GLY A 5 -46.35 -14.49 24.29
N GLY A 6 -45.38 -14.99 24.77
CA GLY A 6 -44.90 -16.18 25.33
C GLY A 6 -45.13 -17.43 24.45
N ARG A 7 -43.98 -18.04 24.02
CA ARG A 7 -43.94 -19.52 23.89
C ARG A 7 -42.48 -19.98 23.81
N THR A 8 -42.05 -20.48 24.94
CA THR A 8 -40.94 -21.43 25.09
C THR A 8 -41.22 -22.71 24.31
N MET A 9 -40.23 -23.18 23.56
CA MET A 9 -40.25 -24.58 23.10
C MET A 9 -38.82 -25.13 23.19
N ALA A 10 -38.64 -25.91 24.25
CA ALA A 10 -37.49 -26.76 24.46
C ALA A 10 -37.64 -28.01 23.58
N PHE A 11 -36.61 -28.37 22.84
CA PHE A 11 -36.44 -29.71 22.32
C PHE A 11 -35.08 -30.28 22.70
N LEU A 12 -35.14 -31.22 23.62
CA LEU A 12 -34.13 -32.22 23.91
C LEU A 12 -34.33 -33.39 22.96
N ILE A 13 -33.30 -33.84 22.27
CA ILE A 13 -33.16 -35.23 21.76
C ILE A 13 -31.65 -35.42 21.49
N ALA A 14 -30.96 -36.10 22.39
CA ALA A 14 -30.57 -37.51 22.37
C ALA A 14 -29.41 -37.87 21.40
N ALA A 15 -28.43 -38.41 22.03
CA ALA A 15 -27.14 -38.97 21.56
C ALA A 15 -27.32 -40.13 20.54
N ALA A 16 -26.38 -40.21 19.60
CA ALA A 16 -26.00 -41.48 19.00
C ALA A 16 -24.47 -41.44 18.65
N LEU A 17 -23.69 -42.13 19.42
CA LEU A 17 -22.33 -42.55 19.04
C LEU A 17 -22.43 -43.61 17.93
N VAL A 18 -21.72 -43.38 16.83
CA VAL A 18 -21.33 -44.45 15.90
C VAL A 18 -19.81 -44.39 15.71
N LEU A 19 -19.13 -45.32 16.33
CA LEU A 19 -17.76 -45.65 15.97
C LEU A 19 -17.79 -46.50 14.69
N ALA A 20 -17.20 -46.01 13.63
CA ALA A 20 -16.81 -46.83 12.50
C ALA A 20 -15.33 -46.64 12.24
N ALA A 21 -14.56 -47.60 12.67
CA ALA A 21 -13.18 -47.79 12.27
C ALA A 21 -13.17 -48.36 10.84
N CYS A 22 -12.57 -47.62 9.90
CA CYS A 22 -12.17 -48.18 8.61
C CYS A 22 -10.70 -47.86 8.41
N THR A 23 -9.87 -48.89 8.64
CA THR A 23 -8.52 -48.97 8.12
C THR A 23 -8.59 -49.17 6.61
N SER A 24 -8.06 -48.26 5.83
CA SER A 24 -7.68 -48.51 4.45
C SER A 24 -6.31 -47.89 4.17
N ASN A 25 -5.34 -48.79 4.02
CA ASN A 25 -4.07 -48.53 3.35
C ASN A 25 -4.39 -48.03 1.93
N GLY A 26 -4.06 -46.77 1.66
CA GLY A 26 -4.07 -46.18 0.33
C GLY A 26 -2.83 -45.33 0.19
N SER A 27 -1.81 -45.85 -0.49
CA SER A 27 -0.74 -45.04 -1.05
C SER A 27 -1.36 -44.05 -2.02
N GLY A 28 -1.31 -42.77 -1.69
CA GLY A 28 -1.87 -41.72 -2.56
C GLY A 28 -1.25 -40.39 -2.21
N ALA A 29 -0.39 -39.96 -3.11
CA ALA A 29 -0.09 -38.56 -3.46
C ALA A 29 -0.10 -37.57 -2.30
N ASP A 30 1.07 -37.15 -1.92
CA ASP A 30 1.34 -35.95 -1.16
C ASP A 30 0.56 -34.75 -1.78
N PRO A 31 -0.45 -34.18 -1.11
CA PRO A 31 -0.98 -32.90 -1.55
C PRO A 31 0.11 -31.87 -1.29
N GLY A 32 0.65 -31.35 -2.37
CA GLY A 32 1.75 -30.40 -2.41
C GLY A 32 1.76 -29.47 -1.22
N SER A 33 2.87 -29.56 -0.48
CA SER A 33 3.27 -28.57 0.51
C SER A 33 3.27 -27.22 -0.19
N THR A 34 2.17 -26.49 -0.09
CA THR A 34 2.18 -25.06 -0.36
C THR A 34 3.04 -24.47 0.75
N THR A 35 4.35 -24.43 0.50
CA THR A 35 5.24 -23.57 1.27
C THR A 35 4.58 -22.20 1.31
N PRO A 36 4.24 -21.66 2.50
CA PRO A 36 3.78 -20.29 2.56
C PRO A 36 4.87 -19.47 1.89
N ALA A 37 4.52 -18.67 0.88
CA ALA A 37 5.42 -17.72 0.32
C ALA A 37 5.95 -16.93 1.51
N THR A 38 7.22 -17.11 1.84
CA THR A 38 7.91 -16.32 2.84
C THR A 38 7.78 -14.90 2.31
N THR A 39 6.94 -14.10 2.93
CA THR A 39 6.92 -12.66 2.72
C THR A 39 8.28 -12.20 3.22
N GLY A 40 9.27 -12.27 2.33
CA GLY A 40 10.63 -11.86 2.65
C GLY A 40 10.57 -10.44 3.18
N ALA A 41 11.27 -10.19 4.29
CA ALA A 41 11.36 -8.84 4.84
C ALA A 41 11.74 -7.88 3.71
N ARG A 42 11.02 -6.76 3.58
CA ARG A 42 11.32 -5.75 2.57
C ARG A 42 12.72 -5.21 2.80
N PRO A 43 13.54 -5.04 1.74
CA PRO A 43 14.87 -4.47 1.90
C PRO A 43 14.78 -3.01 2.31
N ALA A 44 15.81 -2.54 3.01
CA ALA A 44 16.05 -1.12 3.18
C ALA A 44 16.63 -0.53 1.89
N SER A 45 16.31 0.74 1.62
CA SER A 45 16.90 1.48 0.49
C SER A 45 17.82 2.59 1.00
N PRO A 46 18.99 2.82 0.37
CA PRO A 46 19.83 3.99 0.65
C PRO A 46 19.30 5.28 0.02
N ALA A 47 18.16 5.23 -0.64
CA ALA A 47 17.57 6.37 -1.32
C ALA A 47 17.22 7.48 -0.32
N VAL A 48 17.48 8.71 -0.73
CA VAL A 48 17.01 9.92 -0.05
C VAL A 48 16.20 10.73 -1.05
N VAL A 49 14.93 10.92 -0.76
CA VAL A 49 13.99 11.71 -1.57
C VAL A 49 13.69 13.04 -0.87
N LYS A 50 13.64 14.14 -1.64
CA LYS A 50 13.31 15.47 -1.15
C LYS A 50 12.40 16.19 -2.14
N ILE A 51 11.39 16.89 -1.63
CA ILE A 51 10.61 17.85 -2.41
C ILE A 51 11.41 19.15 -2.47
N VAL A 52 11.72 19.59 -3.69
CA VAL A 52 12.45 20.83 -3.95
C VAL A 52 11.48 21.97 -4.25
N GLU A 53 10.40 21.65 -4.97
CA GLU A 53 9.26 22.52 -5.24
C GLU A 53 7.97 21.68 -5.19
N PRO A 54 6.90 22.21 -4.58
CA PRO A 54 6.85 23.49 -3.88
C PRO A 54 7.70 23.47 -2.60
N LYS A 55 8.22 24.61 -2.21
CA LYS A 55 8.87 24.74 -0.88
C LYS A 55 7.80 24.61 0.21
N ASN A 56 8.18 24.05 1.35
CA ASN A 56 7.29 23.97 2.49
C ASN A 56 6.76 25.36 2.88
N GLY A 57 5.43 25.53 2.91
CA GLY A 57 4.77 26.81 3.16
C GLY A 57 4.69 27.76 1.96
N ALA A 58 5.07 27.33 0.75
CA ALA A 58 4.96 28.14 -0.45
C ALA A 58 3.50 28.44 -0.81
N THR A 59 3.29 29.49 -1.59
CA THR A 59 2.00 29.77 -2.26
C THR A 59 2.14 29.41 -3.74
N GLU A 60 1.21 28.59 -4.22
CA GLU A 60 1.18 28.09 -5.58
C GLU A 60 -0.14 28.48 -6.27
N PRO A 61 -0.15 28.60 -7.61
CA PRO A 61 -1.39 28.83 -8.36
C PRO A 61 -2.27 27.58 -8.34
N ALA A 62 -3.58 27.78 -8.50
CA ALA A 62 -4.56 26.67 -8.54
C ALA A 62 -4.32 25.70 -9.72
N THR A 63 -3.72 26.22 -10.80
CA THR A 63 -3.40 25.43 -12.01
C THR A 63 -1.92 25.53 -12.33
N GLY A 64 -1.35 24.43 -12.80
CA GLY A 64 0.02 24.42 -13.28
C GLY A 64 1.10 24.48 -12.22
N ALA A 65 0.77 24.31 -10.93
CA ALA A 65 1.76 24.18 -9.87
C ALA A 65 2.74 23.04 -10.19
N LYS A 66 4.03 23.28 -9.96
CA LYS A 66 5.08 22.33 -10.35
C LYS A 66 5.61 21.59 -9.14
N LEU A 67 5.76 20.28 -9.31
CA LEU A 67 6.52 19.43 -8.40
C LEU A 67 7.91 19.21 -8.99
N ARG A 68 8.93 19.48 -8.18
CA ARG A 68 10.32 19.09 -8.45
C ARG A 68 10.88 18.31 -7.28
N ILE A 69 11.47 17.16 -7.59
CA ILE A 69 11.97 16.19 -6.61
C ILE A 69 13.47 16.05 -6.81
N SER A 70 14.19 15.82 -5.73
CA SER A 70 15.58 15.37 -5.72
C SER A 70 15.62 13.95 -5.19
N LEU A 71 16.34 13.07 -5.86
CA LEU A 71 16.61 11.71 -5.44
C LEU A 71 18.12 11.48 -5.46
N THR A 72 18.64 10.92 -4.36
CA THR A 72 20.04 10.49 -4.25
C THR A 72 20.09 9.08 -3.67
N GLY A 73 21.19 8.36 -3.90
CA GLY A 73 21.36 6.98 -3.40
C GLY A 73 20.59 5.90 -4.16
N ALA A 74 19.78 6.27 -5.15
CA ALA A 74 19.04 5.35 -5.99
C ALA A 74 18.80 5.91 -7.39
N LYS A 75 18.23 5.08 -8.27
CA LYS A 75 17.85 5.41 -9.66
C LYS A 75 16.35 5.19 -9.84
N LEU A 76 15.75 6.02 -10.69
CA LEU A 76 14.38 5.79 -11.15
C LEU A 76 14.39 4.81 -12.32
N THR A 77 13.43 3.90 -12.32
CA THR A 77 13.16 2.95 -13.41
C THR A 77 11.72 3.06 -13.85
N SER A 78 11.44 2.80 -15.13
CA SER A 78 10.09 2.64 -15.66
C SER A 78 9.67 1.16 -15.74
N VAL A 79 10.57 0.24 -15.34
CA VAL A 79 10.32 -1.19 -15.40
C VAL A 79 9.68 -1.66 -14.10
N THR A 80 8.52 -2.31 -14.20
CA THR A 80 7.91 -3.04 -13.08
C THR A 80 8.49 -4.45 -13.02
N SER A 81 8.98 -4.86 -11.84
CA SER A 81 9.62 -6.16 -11.64
C SER A 81 9.38 -6.68 -10.23
N GLN A 82 9.24 -8.00 -10.11
CA GLN A 82 9.27 -8.68 -8.82
C GLN A 82 10.68 -8.86 -8.28
N ASP A 83 11.70 -8.78 -9.15
CA ASP A 83 13.10 -8.71 -8.75
C ASP A 83 13.40 -7.28 -8.31
N ILE A 84 13.40 -7.06 -7.02
CA ILE A 84 13.59 -5.73 -6.44
C ILE A 84 15.06 -5.49 -6.10
N SER A 85 15.52 -4.29 -6.47
CA SER A 85 16.83 -3.75 -6.08
C SER A 85 16.62 -2.67 -5.01
N PRO A 86 17.45 -2.61 -3.96
CA PRO A 86 17.39 -1.52 -2.98
C PRO A 86 17.64 -0.13 -3.57
N THR A 87 18.24 -0.07 -4.76
CA THR A 87 18.68 1.18 -5.41
C THR A 87 17.91 1.51 -6.69
N GLU A 88 16.83 0.81 -7.00
CA GLU A 88 15.99 1.07 -8.17
C GLU A 88 14.51 1.03 -7.81
N GLY A 89 13.74 1.93 -8.42
CA GLY A 89 12.31 2.03 -8.13
C GLY A 89 11.61 3.20 -8.80
N HIS A 90 10.44 3.52 -8.29
CA HIS A 90 9.55 4.57 -8.79
C HIS A 90 9.26 5.60 -7.70
N LEU A 91 8.67 6.72 -8.10
CA LEU A 91 8.11 7.70 -7.18
C LEU A 91 6.58 7.60 -7.18
N HIS A 92 6.01 7.40 -6.03
CA HIS A 92 4.58 7.58 -5.79
C HIS A 92 4.37 9.00 -5.26
N VAL A 93 3.52 9.76 -5.94
CA VAL A 93 3.19 11.13 -5.58
C VAL A 93 1.73 11.20 -5.17
N SER A 94 1.47 11.71 -3.97
CA SER A 94 0.13 11.91 -3.44
C SER A 94 -0.08 13.37 -3.06
N VAL A 95 -1.31 13.86 -3.23
CA VAL A 95 -1.77 15.15 -2.70
C VAL A 95 -2.97 14.86 -1.81
N ASP A 96 -2.94 15.36 -0.57
CA ASP A 96 -3.98 15.14 0.44
C ASP A 96 -4.35 13.66 0.58
N ASP A 97 -3.31 12.81 0.72
CA ASP A 97 -3.38 11.36 0.83
C ASP A 97 -3.93 10.63 -0.41
N ARG A 98 -4.26 11.35 -1.48
CA ARG A 98 -4.69 10.77 -2.74
C ARG A 98 -3.51 10.58 -3.67
N LEU A 99 -3.25 9.34 -4.08
CA LEU A 99 -2.24 9.04 -5.10
C LEU A 99 -2.63 9.70 -6.44
N ILE A 100 -1.78 10.59 -6.95
CA ILE A 100 -2.01 11.32 -8.21
C ILE A 100 -1.12 10.83 -9.34
N SER A 101 0.04 10.26 -9.03
CA SER A 101 0.91 9.67 -10.05
C SER A 101 1.88 8.64 -9.48
N MET A 102 2.26 7.70 -10.35
CA MET A 102 3.41 6.84 -10.22
C MET A 102 4.36 7.18 -11.36
N THR A 103 5.57 7.64 -11.06
CA THR A 103 6.46 8.22 -12.07
C THR A 103 7.90 7.77 -11.91
N SER A 104 8.61 7.71 -13.02
CA SER A 104 10.06 7.61 -13.10
C SER A 104 10.75 8.94 -13.42
N GLY A 105 10.01 10.06 -13.33
CA GLY A 105 10.52 11.41 -13.52
C GLY A 105 10.69 12.18 -12.22
N LEU A 106 11.59 13.15 -12.22
CA LEU A 106 11.86 14.03 -11.08
C LEU A 106 11.05 15.33 -11.11
N THR A 107 10.27 15.56 -12.17
CA THR A 107 9.46 16.76 -12.35
C THR A 107 8.10 16.41 -12.95
N GLN A 108 7.06 17.05 -12.46
CA GLN A 108 5.73 16.98 -13.05
C GLN A 108 4.91 18.24 -12.71
N THR A 109 3.86 18.47 -13.48
CA THR A 109 2.83 19.46 -13.13
C THR A 109 1.81 18.77 -12.24
N LEU A 110 1.42 19.42 -11.15
CA LEU A 110 0.35 18.95 -10.28
C LEU A 110 -1.01 19.15 -10.99
N PRO A 111 -2.01 18.32 -10.66
CA PRO A 111 -3.38 18.56 -11.14
C PRO A 111 -3.89 19.91 -10.61
N ASP A 112 -4.99 20.39 -11.18
CA ASP A 112 -5.68 21.56 -10.66
C ASP A 112 -6.15 21.29 -9.24
N LEU A 113 -5.89 22.24 -8.35
CA LEU A 113 -6.17 22.15 -6.93
C LEU A 113 -7.12 23.26 -6.51
N THR A 114 -7.95 23.00 -5.53
CA THR A 114 -8.83 24.02 -4.94
C THR A 114 -8.02 25.02 -4.11
N PRO A 115 -8.46 26.27 -3.96
CA PRO A 115 -7.83 27.18 -3.00
C PRO A 115 -7.82 26.61 -1.59
N GLY A 116 -6.69 26.77 -0.89
CA GLY A 116 -6.50 26.29 0.46
C GLY A 116 -5.16 25.60 0.65
N ARG A 117 -5.00 25.00 1.84
CA ARG A 117 -3.79 24.27 2.22
C ARG A 117 -3.83 22.83 1.70
N HIS A 118 -2.75 22.41 1.06
CA HIS A 118 -2.55 21.07 0.55
C HIS A 118 -1.27 20.46 1.11
N THR A 119 -1.25 19.14 1.23
CA THR A 119 -0.06 18.36 1.59
C THR A 119 0.34 17.49 0.41
N ILE A 120 1.58 17.62 -0.01
CA ILE A 120 2.16 16.72 -1.01
C ILE A 120 3.08 15.74 -0.31
N ARG A 121 2.96 14.48 -0.69
CA ARG A 121 3.78 13.37 -0.22
C ARG A 121 4.42 12.67 -1.40
N VAL A 122 5.72 12.45 -1.31
CA VAL A 122 6.49 11.71 -2.31
C VAL A 122 7.16 10.53 -1.62
N GLU A 123 6.94 9.35 -2.14
CA GLU A 123 7.52 8.11 -1.64
C GLU A 123 8.30 7.42 -2.76
N PHE A 124 9.54 7.02 -2.45
CA PHE A 124 10.30 6.13 -3.32
C PHE A 124 9.97 4.69 -2.96
N VAL A 125 9.46 3.95 -3.93
CA VAL A 125 9.03 2.55 -3.80
C VAL A 125 9.87 1.67 -4.73
N ALA A 126 9.93 0.38 -4.42
CA ALA A 126 10.66 -0.58 -5.24
C ALA A 126 9.97 -0.81 -6.61
N ALA A 127 10.64 -1.53 -7.50
CA ALA A 127 10.15 -1.81 -8.86
C ALA A 127 8.82 -2.60 -8.89
N ASP A 128 8.42 -3.24 -7.80
CA ASP A 128 7.13 -3.92 -7.61
C ASP A 128 6.02 -2.99 -7.09
N HIS A 129 6.28 -1.69 -6.99
CA HIS A 129 5.40 -0.64 -6.45
C HIS A 129 5.08 -0.77 -4.96
N LEU A 130 5.80 -1.62 -4.23
CA LEU A 130 5.65 -1.72 -2.78
C LEU A 130 6.74 -0.92 -2.05
N PRO A 131 6.46 -0.42 -0.85
CA PRO A 131 7.41 0.37 -0.09
C PRO A 131 8.64 -0.44 0.34
N PHE A 132 9.76 0.24 0.53
CA PHE A 132 10.92 -0.26 1.25
C PHE A 132 10.65 -0.31 2.77
N ASP A 133 11.49 -0.99 3.51
CA ASP A 133 11.45 -0.99 4.96
C ASP A 133 12.85 -0.69 5.54
N PRO A 134 13.01 0.50 6.19
CA PRO A 134 12.02 1.55 6.41
C PRO A 134 11.58 2.26 5.12
N ARG A 135 10.38 2.85 5.16
CA ARG A 135 9.83 3.63 4.03
C ARG A 135 10.70 4.84 3.72
N VAL A 136 10.88 5.12 2.44
CA VAL A 136 11.60 6.30 1.94
C VAL A 136 10.58 7.35 1.48
N VAL A 137 10.25 8.29 2.35
CA VAL A 137 9.16 9.25 2.14
C VAL A 137 9.56 10.66 2.55
N THR A 138 8.98 11.66 1.88
CA THR A 138 9.08 13.08 2.23
C THR A 138 7.73 13.76 2.01
N GLU A 139 7.45 14.79 2.79
CA GLU A 139 6.22 15.57 2.71
C GLU A 139 6.52 17.06 2.74
N ALA A 140 5.66 17.84 2.12
CA ALA A 140 5.63 19.29 2.20
C ALA A 140 4.19 19.77 2.14
N PHE A 141 3.89 20.88 2.83
CA PHE A 141 2.62 21.57 2.68
C PHE A 141 2.80 22.87 1.90
N PHE A 142 1.76 23.31 1.19
CA PHE A 142 1.71 24.56 0.45
C PHE A 142 0.28 25.10 0.40
N GLU A 143 0.15 26.39 0.11
CA GLU A 143 -1.14 27.07 -0.01
C GLU A 143 -1.44 27.33 -1.48
N VAL A 144 -2.68 27.05 -1.90
CA VAL A 144 -3.18 27.36 -3.25
C VAL A 144 -4.07 28.60 -3.21
N ARG A 145 -3.83 29.53 -4.14
CA ARG A 145 -4.60 30.78 -4.29
C ARG A 145 -4.94 31.08 -5.74
#